data_353ffb7d49c084336c324ca1a111db36
#
_entry.id   353ffb7d49c084336c324ca1a111db36
#
_cell.length_a   1.000
_cell.length_b   1.000
_cell.length_c   1.000
_cell.angle_alpha   90.00
_cell.angle_beta   90.00
_cell.angle_gamma   90.00
#
_symmetry.space_group_name_H-M   'P 1'
#
loop_
_entity.id
_entity.type
_entity.pdbx_description
1 polymer ?
#
loop_
_entity_poly.entity_id
_entity_poly.type
_entity_poly.pdbx_seq_one_letter_code
_entity_poly.pdbx_strand_id
1 'polypeptide(L)'
;MQKNILIIGAGITGCSLAYFLANTGWDVTLLESQDDIASGGSGNPVAAIYPKFMLNDKAYNNFMLKSFMFTTAWIDKLGLNKHDYRFDGAIEILEEAYAHKLEINLSSGSVDQGKILTLIDKSILKKYLMNQDSRGLLFHQGGWVNPIALCRHLVNHSNIKILTNQEIISIEKLNNEWTLKTKDQKVFNSDHVAICNAGYLHQFDLTQHLHTDAFRGQINWVNSTPFQMPSIVICDEGYLAPHMQNKHIFGATYGMNDFNKDIRLSDTKKNIASIKGIHQEFYNYCLVQKIISGRVSWRASTKDRKPYVGRVFNNELFKKMRVRELAQTDQLPWLDNLYVASGFGSRGFTFAPYCTFVLANLINKNLSKEDKESLNYTNPERYRLKKMSLKKAASHIFKV
;
A
#
# COMPACT_ATOMS: atom_id res chain seq x y z
N MET A 1 16.25 7.27 -27.86
CA MET A 1 16.77 7.63 -26.53
C MET A 1 16.53 6.47 -25.60
N GLN A 2 17.50 6.13 -24.79
CA GLN A 2 17.39 5.09 -23.77
C GLN A 2 16.42 5.60 -22.70
N LYS A 3 15.39 4.82 -22.38
CA LYS A 3 14.39 5.21 -21.37
C LYS A 3 14.97 4.97 -19.98
N ASN A 4 15.27 6.01 -19.24
CA ASN A 4 15.79 5.90 -17.88
C ASN A 4 14.88 6.58 -16.84
N ILE A 5 14.87 6.05 -15.61
CA ILE A 5 14.12 6.60 -14.49
C ILE A 5 14.83 6.37 -13.16
N LEU A 6 14.80 7.38 -12.29
CA LEU A 6 15.19 7.26 -10.88
C LEU A 6 13.93 7.08 -10.05
N ILE A 7 13.91 6.07 -9.19
CA ILE A 7 12.81 5.81 -8.24
C ILE A 7 13.35 5.97 -6.83
N ILE A 8 12.75 6.87 -6.03
CA ILE A 8 13.14 7.14 -4.65
C ILE A 8 12.32 6.27 -3.70
N GLY A 9 12.99 5.36 -3.01
CA GLY A 9 12.41 4.41 -2.07
C GLY A 9 12.21 3.02 -2.67
N ALA A 10 12.80 2.01 -2.03
CA ALA A 10 12.75 0.61 -2.42
C ALA A 10 11.84 -0.25 -1.53
N GLY A 11 10.71 0.30 -1.08
CA GLY A 11 9.59 -0.46 -0.53
C GLY A 11 8.75 -1.12 -1.63
N ILE A 12 7.64 -1.76 -1.26
CA ILE A 12 6.76 -2.44 -2.23
C ILE A 12 6.36 -1.53 -3.40
N THR A 13 6.15 -0.25 -3.15
CA THR A 13 5.75 0.71 -4.19
C THR A 13 6.85 0.90 -5.22
N GLY A 14 8.07 1.23 -4.79
CA GLY A 14 9.20 1.42 -5.70
C GLY A 14 9.59 0.13 -6.40
N CYS A 15 9.63 -1.00 -5.69
CA CYS A 15 9.94 -2.31 -6.28
C CYS A 15 8.91 -2.74 -7.35
N SER A 16 7.62 -2.53 -7.09
CA SER A 16 6.57 -2.85 -8.07
C SER A 16 6.65 -1.94 -9.29
N LEU A 17 6.86 -0.62 -9.09
CA LEU A 17 7.02 0.31 -10.22
C LEU A 17 8.25 -0.05 -11.06
N ALA A 18 9.38 -0.34 -10.41
CA ALA A 18 10.60 -0.77 -11.08
C ALA A 18 10.38 -2.01 -11.94
N TYR A 19 9.69 -3.02 -11.39
CA TYR A 19 9.33 -4.25 -12.10
C TYR A 19 8.52 -3.96 -13.37
N PHE A 20 7.43 -3.18 -13.27
CA PHE A 20 6.59 -2.90 -14.43
C PHE A 20 7.30 -2.09 -15.51
N LEU A 21 8.14 -1.14 -15.12
CA LEU A 21 8.92 -0.33 -16.07
C LEU A 21 10.05 -1.14 -16.73
N ALA A 22 10.80 -1.91 -15.95
CA ALA A 22 11.88 -2.75 -16.47
C ALA A 22 11.37 -3.76 -17.51
N ASN A 23 10.19 -4.38 -17.26
CA ASN A 23 9.52 -5.28 -18.21
C ASN A 23 9.03 -4.58 -19.49
N THR A 24 9.07 -3.24 -19.55
CA THR A 24 8.74 -2.46 -20.75
C THR A 24 9.96 -1.74 -21.33
N GLY A 25 11.17 -2.19 -20.96
CA GLY A 25 12.44 -1.77 -21.53
C GLY A 25 13.00 -0.47 -20.95
N TRP A 26 12.61 -0.10 -19.72
CA TRP A 26 13.23 1.01 -18.98
C TRP A 26 14.45 0.55 -18.21
N ASP A 27 15.47 1.39 -18.19
CA ASP A 27 16.58 1.29 -17.24
C ASP A 27 16.19 2.00 -15.96
N VAL A 28 16.04 1.23 -14.88
CA VAL A 28 15.53 1.72 -13.61
C VAL A 28 16.66 1.75 -12.58
N THR A 29 16.83 2.88 -11.91
CA THR A 29 17.69 2.96 -10.73
C THR A 29 16.80 3.23 -9.49
N LEU A 30 16.78 2.27 -8.57
CA LEU A 30 16.16 2.40 -7.26
C LEU A 30 17.15 3.02 -6.28
N LEU A 31 16.75 4.11 -5.62
CA LEU A 31 17.52 4.82 -4.60
C LEU A 31 16.86 4.60 -3.23
N GLU A 32 17.51 3.84 -2.35
CA GLU A 32 17.02 3.54 -1.00
C GLU A 32 17.89 4.19 0.06
N SER A 33 17.27 4.82 1.04
CA SER A 33 17.96 5.51 2.14
C SER A 33 18.58 4.58 3.17
N GLN A 34 18.03 3.38 3.31
CA GLN A 34 18.50 2.36 4.26
C GLN A 34 19.52 1.42 3.60
N ASP A 35 20.05 0.51 4.38
CA ASP A 35 21.07 -0.47 3.97
C ASP A 35 20.51 -1.63 3.13
N ASP A 36 19.19 -1.89 3.17
CA ASP A 36 18.52 -2.92 2.35
C ASP A 36 17.15 -2.42 1.86
N ILE A 37 16.65 -3.06 0.82
CA ILE A 37 15.30 -2.82 0.31
C ILE A 37 14.24 -3.30 1.31
N ALA A 38 13.02 -2.83 1.17
CA ALA A 38 11.88 -3.16 2.03
C ALA A 38 12.10 -2.87 3.53
N SER A 39 13.08 -2.05 3.93
CA SER A 39 13.42 -1.79 5.33
C SER A 39 12.37 -0.99 6.10
N GLY A 40 11.52 -0.23 5.42
CA GLY A 40 10.44 0.57 6.01
C GLY A 40 9.16 -0.21 6.32
N GLY A 41 8.01 0.34 5.95
CA GLY A 41 6.69 -0.29 6.11
C GLY A 41 6.52 -1.62 5.39
N SER A 42 7.38 -1.90 4.41
CA SER A 42 7.42 -3.15 3.64
C SER A 42 8.27 -4.25 4.27
N GLY A 43 8.87 -4.03 5.43
CA GLY A 43 9.79 -5.00 6.06
C GLY A 43 9.15 -5.91 7.11
N ASN A 44 7.83 -5.95 7.22
CA ASN A 44 7.18 -6.91 8.10
C ASN A 44 7.40 -8.35 7.59
N PRO A 45 7.45 -9.36 8.49
CA PRO A 45 7.58 -10.75 8.05
C PRO A 45 6.39 -11.23 7.21
N VAL A 46 5.20 -10.63 7.41
CA VAL A 46 3.98 -10.96 6.70
C VAL A 46 3.18 -9.71 6.38
N ALA A 47 2.56 -9.69 5.20
CA ALA A 47 1.52 -8.73 4.84
C ALA A 47 0.23 -9.48 4.49
N ALA A 48 -0.84 -9.14 5.18
CA ALA A 48 -2.18 -9.63 4.85
C ALA A 48 -2.69 -8.90 3.60
N ILE A 49 -3.25 -9.65 2.65
CA ILE A 49 -3.84 -9.15 1.42
C ILE A 49 -5.32 -9.53 1.40
N TYR A 50 -6.16 -8.56 1.67
CA TYR A 50 -7.62 -8.69 1.61
C TYR A 50 -8.25 -7.31 1.46
N PRO A 51 -9.44 -7.18 0.84
CA PRO A 51 -10.14 -5.91 0.76
C PRO A 51 -10.78 -5.55 2.09
N LYS A 52 -10.93 -4.24 2.35
CA LYS A 52 -11.78 -3.73 3.44
C LYS A 52 -12.81 -2.80 2.84
N PHE A 53 -14.08 -3.15 3.00
CA PHE A 53 -15.18 -2.36 2.45
C PHE A 53 -15.58 -1.21 3.37
N MET A 54 -16.11 -0.15 2.76
CA MET A 54 -16.77 0.97 3.43
C MET A 54 -18.25 0.97 3.05
N LEU A 55 -19.14 1.07 4.03
CA LEU A 55 -20.59 0.97 3.82
C LEU A 55 -21.14 2.01 2.82
N ASN A 56 -20.56 3.21 2.80
CA ASN A 56 -21.12 4.36 2.07
C ASN A 56 -20.17 4.94 1.01
N ASP A 57 -19.11 4.22 0.62
CA ASP A 57 -18.17 4.67 -0.42
C ASP A 57 -18.01 3.60 -1.52
N LYS A 58 -18.98 3.59 -2.45
CA LYS A 58 -18.97 2.68 -3.60
C LYS A 58 -17.72 2.84 -4.48
N ALA A 59 -17.22 4.07 -4.62
CA ALA A 59 -16.04 4.34 -5.43
C ALA A 59 -14.78 3.75 -4.77
N TYR A 60 -14.66 3.89 -3.45
CA TYR A 60 -13.59 3.24 -2.69
C TYR A 60 -13.66 1.71 -2.81
N ASN A 61 -14.85 1.13 -2.63
CA ASN A 61 -15.03 -0.31 -2.67
C ASN A 61 -14.67 -0.90 -4.04
N ASN A 62 -15.08 -0.24 -5.12
CA ASN A 62 -14.74 -0.64 -6.49
C ASN A 62 -13.22 -0.57 -6.72
N PHE A 63 -12.57 0.52 -6.29
CA PHE A 63 -11.12 0.67 -6.42
C PHE A 63 -10.35 -0.35 -5.56
N MET A 64 -10.82 -0.58 -4.33
CA MET A 64 -10.26 -1.59 -3.42
C MET A 64 -10.35 -3.00 -4.04
N LEU A 65 -11.52 -3.37 -4.53
CA LEU A 65 -11.75 -4.68 -5.12
C LEU A 65 -10.90 -4.90 -6.36
N LYS A 66 -10.84 -3.89 -7.25
CA LYS A 66 -10.01 -3.92 -8.44
C LYS A 66 -8.53 -4.10 -8.11
N SER A 67 -8.04 -3.35 -7.13
CA SER A 67 -6.65 -3.44 -6.65
C SER A 67 -6.37 -4.82 -6.05
N PHE A 68 -7.28 -5.35 -5.26
CA PHE A 68 -7.17 -6.67 -4.65
C PHE A 68 -7.09 -7.79 -5.69
N MET A 69 -8.05 -7.83 -6.62
CA MET A 69 -8.11 -8.84 -7.66
C MET A 69 -6.87 -8.80 -8.57
N PHE A 70 -6.45 -7.60 -8.98
CA PHE A 70 -5.23 -7.42 -9.76
C PHE A 70 -4.02 -7.96 -8.99
N THR A 71 -3.86 -7.56 -7.74
CA THR A 71 -2.66 -7.88 -6.94
C THR A 71 -2.54 -9.37 -6.67
N THR A 72 -3.62 -10.03 -6.28
CA THR A 72 -3.59 -11.49 -6.01
C THR A 72 -3.31 -12.29 -7.28
N ALA A 73 -4.01 -11.96 -8.38
CA ALA A 73 -3.79 -12.61 -9.67
C ALA A 73 -2.38 -12.35 -10.25
N TRP A 74 -1.83 -11.16 -10.02
CA TRP A 74 -0.48 -10.81 -10.47
C TRP A 74 0.60 -11.55 -9.67
N ILE A 75 0.52 -11.55 -8.32
CA ILE A 75 1.48 -12.26 -7.46
C ILE A 75 1.48 -13.76 -7.77
N ASP A 76 0.32 -14.34 -8.04
CA ASP A 76 0.21 -15.77 -8.36
C ASP A 76 0.93 -16.14 -9.68
N LYS A 77 1.05 -15.18 -10.60
CA LYS A 77 1.75 -15.33 -11.90
C LYS A 77 3.24 -15.00 -11.86
N LEU A 78 3.75 -14.39 -10.77
CA LEU A 78 5.16 -13.98 -10.69
C LEU A 78 6.15 -15.15 -10.61
N GLY A 79 5.71 -16.36 -10.27
CA GLY A 79 6.61 -17.47 -9.99
C GLY A 79 7.33 -17.37 -8.63
N LEU A 80 6.81 -16.56 -7.71
CA LEU A 80 7.29 -16.50 -6.34
C LEU A 80 7.14 -17.85 -5.65
N ASN A 81 8.07 -18.19 -4.77
CA ASN A 81 8.01 -19.45 -4.03
C ASN A 81 6.71 -19.54 -3.21
N LYS A 82 6.02 -20.68 -3.28
CA LYS A 82 4.75 -20.91 -2.54
C LYS A 82 4.91 -20.90 -1.01
N HIS A 83 6.14 -20.96 -0.49
CA HIS A 83 6.42 -20.69 0.93
C HIS A 83 6.41 -19.19 1.29
N ASP A 84 6.44 -18.31 0.32
CA ASP A 84 6.47 -16.86 0.52
C ASP A 84 5.12 -16.18 0.29
N TYR A 85 4.09 -16.91 -0.15
CA TYR A 85 2.71 -16.39 -0.23
C TYR A 85 1.68 -17.51 -0.27
N ARG A 86 0.47 -17.19 0.16
CA ARG A 86 -0.73 -18.02 -0.01
C ARG A 86 -1.97 -17.15 -0.14
N PHE A 87 -2.87 -17.56 -1.03
CA PHE A 87 -4.20 -16.97 -1.22
C PHE A 87 -5.29 -18.03 -1.01
N ASP A 88 -5.23 -18.72 0.13
CA ASP A 88 -6.15 -19.79 0.54
C ASP A 88 -7.38 -19.25 1.30
N GLY A 89 -7.44 -17.93 1.47
CA GLY A 89 -8.50 -17.22 2.15
C GLY A 89 -7.98 -16.20 3.17
N ALA A 90 -8.84 -15.23 3.47
CA ALA A 90 -8.70 -14.32 4.61
C ALA A 90 -10.09 -14.05 5.19
N ILE A 91 -10.21 -13.98 6.52
CA ILE A 91 -11.46 -13.66 7.20
C ILE A 91 -11.34 -12.31 7.88
N GLU A 92 -12.30 -11.43 7.66
CA GLU A 92 -12.56 -10.26 8.50
C GLU A 92 -13.71 -10.57 9.43
N ILE A 93 -13.49 -10.49 10.75
CA ILE A 93 -14.54 -10.60 11.75
C ILE A 93 -15.34 -9.32 11.73
N LEU A 94 -16.66 -9.43 11.80
CA LEU A 94 -17.57 -8.30 11.70
C LEU A 94 -18.40 -8.15 12.97
N GLU A 95 -18.57 -6.92 13.43
CA GLU A 95 -19.62 -6.60 14.38
C GLU A 95 -20.98 -6.87 13.73
N GLU A 96 -21.95 -7.38 14.51
CA GLU A 96 -23.27 -7.82 14.00
C GLU A 96 -24.01 -6.69 13.26
N ALA A 97 -24.00 -5.48 13.82
CA ALA A 97 -24.62 -4.31 13.20
C ALA A 97 -23.98 -3.94 11.84
N TYR A 98 -22.64 -4.12 11.71
CA TYR A 98 -21.93 -3.89 10.46
C TYR A 98 -22.19 -5.01 9.45
N ALA A 99 -22.20 -6.27 9.90
CA ALA A 99 -22.50 -7.44 9.09
C ALA A 99 -23.88 -7.32 8.42
N HIS A 100 -24.92 -6.95 9.19
CA HIS A 100 -26.27 -6.76 8.66
C HIS A 100 -26.34 -5.65 7.59
N LYS A 101 -25.71 -4.49 7.83
CA LYS A 101 -25.64 -3.40 6.84
C LYS A 101 -24.88 -3.80 5.58
N LEU A 102 -23.80 -4.55 5.74
CA LEU A 102 -23.00 -5.04 4.63
C LEU A 102 -23.80 -6.04 3.78
N GLU A 103 -24.55 -6.95 4.41
CA GLU A 103 -25.43 -7.91 3.74
C GLU A 103 -26.45 -7.22 2.84
N ILE A 104 -27.12 -6.16 3.33
CA ILE A 104 -28.04 -5.34 2.54
C ILE A 104 -27.33 -4.71 1.34
N ASN A 105 -26.14 -4.14 1.53
CA ASN A 105 -25.37 -3.52 0.47
C ASN A 105 -24.88 -4.54 -0.58
N LEU A 106 -24.46 -5.73 -0.14
CA LEU A 106 -24.01 -6.78 -1.03
C LEU A 106 -25.19 -7.37 -1.84
N SER A 107 -26.37 -7.50 -1.25
CA SER A 107 -27.60 -7.99 -1.91
C SER A 107 -28.04 -7.08 -3.07
N SER A 108 -27.60 -5.82 -3.10
CA SER A 108 -27.85 -4.86 -4.20
C SER A 108 -26.98 -5.08 -5.45
N GLY A 109 -26.20 -6.14 -5.54
CA GLY A 109 -25.61 -6.64 -6.78
C GLY A 109 -24.30 -5.99 -7.25
N SER A 110 -23.55 -5.33 -6.36
CA SER A 110 -22.31 -4.63 -6.75
C SER A 110 -21.02 -5.48 -6.73
N VAL A 111 -21.08 -6.71 -6.19
CA VAL A 111 -19.92 -7.62 -6.08
C VAL A 111 -20.39 -9.05 -6.38
N ASP A 112 -19.61 -9.82 -7.12
CA ASP A 112 -19.91 -11.24 -7.40
C ASP A 112 -19.75 -12.06 -6.10
N GLN A 113 -20.86 -12.13 -5.34
CA GLN A 113 -20.95 -12.92 -4.13
C GLN A 113 -20.75 -14.38 -4.47
N GLY A 114 -19.95 -15.06 -3.69
CA GLY A 114 -19.64 -16.49 -3.87
C GLY A 114 -18.32 -16.75 -4.61
N LYS A 115 -17.89 -15.89 -5.55
CA LYS A 115 -16.57 -16.05 -6.18
C LYS A 115 -15.46 -15.26 -5.48
N ILE A 116 -15.78 -14.07 -4.98
CA ILE A 116 -14.77 -13.17 -4.39
C ILE A 116 -14.87 -13.20 -2.87
N LEU A 117 -16.09 -13.14 -2.35
CA LEU A 117 -16.34 -13.09 -0.91
C LEU A 117 -17.62 -13.83 -0.53
N THR A 118 -17.68 -14.29 0.71
CA THR A 118 -18.88 -14.90 1.32
C THR A 118 -19.03 -14.40 2.74
N LEU A 119 -20.24 -13.96 3.10
CA LEU A 119 -20.59 -13.71 4.48
C LEU A 119 -20.80 -15.06 5.18
N ILE A 120 -20.06 -15.30 6.23
CA ILE A 120 -20.03 -16.56 6.96
C ILE A 120 -20.52 -16.37 8.40
N ASP A 121 -21.19 -17.39 8.90
CA ASP A 121 -21.73 -17.43 10.26
C ASP A 121 -20.75 -18.08 11.25
N LYS A 122 -21.17 -18.10 12.52
CA LYS A 122 -20.45 -18.72 13.64
C LYS A 122 -20.07 -20.18 13.39
N SER A 123 -20.91 -20.96 12.72
CA SER A 123 -20.67 -22.39 12.48
C SER A 123 -19.50 -22.62 11.55
N ILE A 124 -19.33 -21.73 10.58
CA ILE A 124 -18.21 -21.74 9.65
C ILE A 124 -16.94 -21.17 10.31
N LEU A 125 -17.07 -20.09 11.11
CA LEU A 125 -15.92 -19.53 11.85
C LEU A 125 -15.27 -20.56 12.78
N LYS A 126 -16.05 -21.43 13.42
CA LYS A 126 -15.55 -22.51 14.27
C LYS A 126 -14.61 -23.48 13.54
N LYS A 127 -14.79 -23.69 12.21
CA LYS A 127 -13.90 -24.53 11.40
C LYS A 127 -12.49 -23.95 11.28
N TYR A 128 -12.35 -22.64 11.51
CA TYR A 128 -11.07 -21.92 11.54
C TYR A 128 -10.53 -21.73 12.95
N LEU A 129 -10.97 -22.54 13.91
CA LEU A 129 -10.54 -22.52 15.31
C LEU A 129 -10.89 -21.22 16.06
N MET A 130 -11.96 -20.58 15.65
CA MET A 130 -12.41 -19.32 16.24
C MET A 130 -13.56 -19.55 17.27
N ASN A 131 -13.40 -18.97 18.44
CA ASN A 131 -14.39 -19.09 19.53
C ASN A 131 -15.34 -17.89 19.62
N GLN A 132 -15.70 -17.30 18.49
CA GLN A 132 -16.56 -16.11 18.48
C GLN A 132 -18.02 -16.41 18.15
N ASP A 133 -18.90 -15.64 18.79
CA ASP A 133 -20.32 -15.53 18.48
C ASP A 133 -20.59 -14.41 17.46
N SER A 134 -19.70 -14.25 16.50
CA SER A 134 -19.70 -13.19 15.50
C SER A 134 -19.92 -13.75 14.08
N ARG A 135 -20.19 -12.86 13.14
CA ARG A 135 -20.17 -13.18 11.69
C ARG A 135 -18.82 -12.79 11.12
N GLY A 136 -18.46 -13.33 9.97
CA GLY A 136 -17.23 -13.02 9.29
C GLY A 136 -17.46 -12.80 7.79
N LEU A 137 -16.52 -12.11 7.16
CA LEU A 137 -16.45 -11.98 5.71
C LEU A 137 -15.23 -12.75 5.23
N LEU A 138 -15.48 -13.86 4.55
CA LEU A 138 -14.44 -14.69 3.94
C LEU A 138 -14.14 -14.18 2.54
N PHE A 139 -12.90 -13.80 2.30
CA PHE A 139 -12.36 -13.46 1.00
C PHE A 139 -11.63 -14.66 0.42
N HIS A 140 -12.19 -15.32 -0.59
CA HIS A 140 -11.68 -16.59 -1.12
C HIS A 140 -10.26 -16.52 -1.68
N GLN A 141 -9.92 -15.39 -2.32
CA GLN A 141 -8.58 -15.12 -2.86
C GLN A 141 -7.76 -14.23 -1.92
N GLY A 142 -8.24 -13.99 -0.69
CA GLY A 142 -7.47 -13.31 0.35
C GLY A 142 -6.34 -14.18 0.85
N GLY A 143 -5.40 -13.59 1.56
CA GLY A 143 -4.29 -14.35 2.10
C GLY A 143 -3.15 -13.46 2.57
N TRP A 144 -1.95 -13.91 2.33
CA TRP A 144 -0.75 -13.23 2.79
C TRP A 144 0.43 -13.41 1.82
N VAL A 145 1.40 -12.53 1.94
CA VAL A 145 2.69 -12.59 1.25
C VAL A 145 3.81 -12.24 2.22
N ASN A 146 5.01 -12.80 2.00
CA ASN A 146 6.26 -12.35 2.58
C ASN A 146 6.71 -11.07 1.85
N PRO A 147 6.63 -9.89 2.48
CA PRO A 147 6.95 -8.62 1.85
C PRO A 147 8.36 -8.52 1.29
N ILE A 148 9.34 -9.01 2.06
CA ILE A 148 10.77 -8.93 1.71
C ILE A 148 11.06 -9.84 0.51
N ALA A 149 10.55 -11.07 0.54
CA ALA A 149 10.70 -12.01 -0.58
C ALA A 149 10.07 -11.47 -1.86
N LEU A 150 8.86 -10.89 -1.78
CA LEU A 150 8.20 -10.25 -2.92
C LEU A 150 9.03 -9.08 -3.46
N CYS A 151 9.47 -8.15 -2.61
CA CYS A 151 10.27 -7.00 -3.07
C CYS A 151 11.57 -7.47 -3.74
N ARG A 152 12.30 -8.44 -3.17
CA ARG A 152 13.51 -9.00 -3.75
C ARG A 152 13.25 -9.68 -5.09
N HIS A 153 12.16 -10.43 -5.21
CA HIS A 153 11.77 -11.05 -6.47
C HIS A 153 11.51 -10.01 -7.56
N LEU A 154 10.79 -8.93 -7.24
CA LEU A 154 10.44 -7.87 -8.20
C LEU A 154 11.63 -7.11 -8.74
N VAL A 155 12.67 -6.94 -7.96
CA VAL A 155 13.87 -6.19 -8.38
C VAL A 155 14.99 -7.07 -8.95
N ASN A 156 14.79 -8.39 -9.00
CA ASN A 156 15.71 -9.33 -9.64
C ASN A 156 15.55 -9.29 -11.17
N HIS A 157 15.98 -8.19 -11.80
CA HIS A 157 15.85 -7.93 -13.22
C HIS A 157 17.10 -7.19 -13.75
N SER A 158 17.58 -7.54 -14.93
CA SER A 158 18.81 -6.97 -15.51
C SER A 158 18.77 -5.45 -15.70
N ASN A 159 17.60 -4.89 -15.93
CA ASN A 159 17.39 -3.45 -16.12
C ASN A 159 17.10 -2.69 -14.82
N ILE A 160 17.23 -3.35 -13.65
CA ILE A 160 17.01 -2.70 -12.36
C ILE A 160 18.35 -2.64 -11.61
N LYS A 161 18.81 -1.44 -11.33
CA LYS A 161 19.94 -1.16 -10.45
C LYS A 161 19.44 -0.68 -9.11
N ILE A 162 19.92 -1.27 -8.00
CA ILE A 162 19.58 -0.86 -6.65
C ILE A 162 20.79 -0.18 -6.03
N LEU A 163 20.59 1.01 -5.46
CA LEU A 163 21.59 1.75 -4.71
C LEU A 163 21.02 2.03 -3.32
N THR A 164 21.56 1.34 -2.33
CA THR A 164 21.23 1.53 -0.90
C THR A 164 22.08 2.64 -0.28
N ASN A 165 21.70 3.07 0.93
CA ASN A 165 22.35 4.18 1.64
C ASN A 165 22.40 5.48 0.82
N GLN A 166 21.33 5.74 0.02
CA GLN A 166 21.18 6.96 -0.77
C GLN A 166 19.99 7.78 -0.23
N GLU A 167 20.22 8.57 0.81
CA GLU A 167 19.22 9.49 1.36
C GLU A 167 19.12 10.73 0.49
N ILE A 168 18.09 10.79 -0.40
CA ILE A 168 17.85 11.96 -1.25
C ILE A 168 17.29 13.09 -0.42
N ILE A 169 17.92 14.27 -0.50
CA ILE A 169 17.55 15.48 0.24
C ILE A 169 17.02 16.61 -0.67
N SER A 170 17.35 16.62 -1.96
CA SER A 170 16.79 17.58 -2.93
C SER A 170 16.49 16.96 -4.27
N ILE A 171 15.49 17.55 -4.95
CA ILE A 171 15.07 17.22 -6.30
C ILE A 171 14.88 18.53 -7.03
N GLU A 172 15.66 18.75 -8.08
CA GLU A 172 15.64 19.97 -8.88
C GLU A 172 15.59 19.62 -10.37
N LYS A 173 15.00 20.50 -11.20
CA LYS A 173 15.04 20.35 -12.65
C LYS A 173 16.03 21.34 -13.25
N LEU A 174 17.14 20.84 -13.77
CA LEU A 174 18.19 21.64 -14.41
C LEU A 174 18.33 21.21 -15.86
N ASN A 175 18.32 22.16 -16.79
CA ASN A 175 18.52 21.92 -18.24
C ASN A 175 17.61 20.80 -18.81
N ASN A 176 16.34 20.77 -18.41
CA ASN A 176 15.34 19.76 -18.74
C ASN A 176 15.58 18.36 -18.15
N GLU A 177 16.59 18.15 -17.34
CA GLU A 177 16.90 16.92 -16.64
C GLU A 177 16.63 17.06 -15.12
N TRP A 178 16.18 15.99 -14.49
CA TRP A 178 16.02 15.93 -13.04
C TRP A 178 17.35 15.61 -12.39
N THR A 179 17.74 16.45 -11.43
CA THR A 179 18.95 16.31 -10.61
C THR A 179 18.54 16.02 -9.17
N LEU A 180 18.99 14.89 -8.66
CA LEU A 180 18.77 14.46 -7.28
C LEU A 180 20.09 14.54 -6.51
N LYS A 181 20.06 15.13 -5.31
CA LYS A 181 21.23 15.18 -4.42
C LYS A 181 20.97 14.37 -3.16
N THR A 182 21.97 13.59 -2.79
CA THR A 182 21.96 12.85 -1.52
C THR A 182 22.53 13.69 -0.39
N LYS A 183 22.29 13.23 0.83
CA LYS A 183 22.86 13.84 2.04
C LYS A 183 24.41 13.86 2.06
N ASP A 184 25.04 12.85 1.47
CA ASP A 184 26.48 12.73 1.29
C ASP A 184 26.99 13.39 -0.02
N GLN A 185 26.20 14.31 -0.59
CA GLN A 185 26.50 15.15 -1.75
C GLN A 185 26.71 14.42 -3.09
N LYS A 186 26.32 13.16 -3.20
CA LYS A 186 26.26 12.48 -4.51
C LYS A 186 25.13 13.05 -5.35
N VAL A 187 25.33 13.06 -6.65
CA VAL A 187 24.37 13.59 -7.63
C VAL A 187 23.95 12.47 -8.58
N PHE A 188 22.64 12.40 -8.83
CA PHE A 188 22.04 11.51 -9.82
C PHE A 188 21.17 12.33 -10.78
N ASN A 189 21.27 12.03 -12.07
CA ASN A 189 20.51 12.70 -13.11
C ASN A 189 19.64 11.71 -13.90
N SER A 190 18.46 12.17 -14.32
CA SER A 190 17.56 11.38 -15.16
C SER A 190 16.50 12.24 -15.80
N ASP A 191 15.97 11.78 -16.94
CA ASP A 191 14.81 12.40 -17.61
C ASP A 191 13.52 12.22 -16.82
N HIS A 192 13.40 11.15 -16.02
CA HIS A 192 12.21 10.78 -15.26
C HIS A 192 12.53 10.48 -13.79
N VAL A 193 11.62 10.91 -12.90
CA VAL A 193 11.70 10.64 -11.46
C VAL A 193 10.35 10.18 -10.91
N ALA A 194 10.36 9.14 -10.09
CA ALA A 194 9.20 8.73 -9.31
C ALA A 194 9.52 8.71 -7.81
N ILE A 195 8.69 9.39 -7.02
CA ILE A 195 8.84 9.48 -5.57
C ILE A 195 7.93 8.44 -4.90
N CYS A 196 8.56 7.38 -4.34
CA CYS A 196 7.91 6.26 -3.68
C CYS A 196 8.35 6.11 -2.21
N ASN A 197 8.70 7.23 -1.56
CA ASN A 197 9.32 7.31 -0.23
C ASN A 197 8.31 7.29 0.94
N ALA A 198 7.15 6.69 0.77
CA ALA A 198 6.10 6.55 1.78
C ALA A 198 5.68 7.90 2.40
N GLY A 199 5.80 8.08 3.74
CA GLY A 199 5.38 9.29 4.45
C GLY A 199 6.29 10.50 4.29
N TYR A 200 7.38 10.39 3.54
CA TYR A 200 8.40 11.44 3.43
C TYR A 200 8.22 12.36 2.21
N LEU A 201 7.04 12.39 1.58
CA LEU A 201 6.76 13.30 0.45
C LEU A 201 7.00 14.77 0.80
N HIS A 202 6.67 15.17 2.04
CA HIS A 202 6.78 16.55 2.50
C HIS A 202 8.22 17.07 2.63
N GLN A 203 9.23 16.20 2.55
CA GLN A 203 10.64 16.61 2.63
C GLN A 203 11.14 17.33 1.36
N PHE A 204 10.43 17.18 0.24
CA PHE A 204 10.78 17.85 -1.00
C PHE A 204 9.84 19.03 -1.27
N ASP A 205 10.37 20.20 -1.60
CA ASP A 205 9.59 21.40 -1.90
C ASP A 205 8.53 21.18 -2.98
N LEU A 206 8.85 20.34 -3.96
CA LEU A 206 7.94 19.99 -5.05
C LEU A 206 6.70 19.24 -4.58
N THR A 207 6.78 18.48 -3.50
CA THR A 207 5.72 17.62 -2.98
C THR A 207 5.29 17.94 -1.55
N GLN A 208 5.82 19.00 -0.93
CA GLN A 208 5.51 19.38 0.46
C GLN A 208 4.01 19.59 0.73
N HIS A 209 3.21 19.91 -0.30
CA HIS A 209 1.77 20.09 -0.20
C HIS A 209 0.98 18.76 -0.20
N LEU A 210 1.62 17.63 -0.48
CA LEU A 210 1.03 16.31 -0.46
C LEU A 210 1.14 15.71 0.95
N HIS A 211 0.21 16.08 1.82
CA HIS A 211 0.25 15.67 3.22
C HIS A 211 -0.15 14.20 3.39
N THR A 212 0.65 13.50 4.18
CA THR A 212 0.33 12.16 4.68
C THR A 212 0.54 12.13 6.18
N ASP A 213 -0.34 11.44 6.90
CA ASP A 213 -0.18 11.15 8.31
C ASP A 213 0.65 9.87 8.49
N ALA A 214 1.56 9.89 9.44
CA ALA A 214 2.35 8.72 9.81
C ALA A 214 1.65 7.94 10.94
N PHE A 215 1.44 6.66 10.71
CA PHE A 215 0.85 5.76 11.70
C PHE A 215 1.87 4.70 12.11
N ARG A 216 2.38 4.84 13.31
CA ARG A 216 3.24 3.85 13.94
C ARG A 216 2.47 2.57 14.19
N GLY A 217 3.03 1.44 13.80
CA GLY A 217 2.48 0.13 14.10
C GLY A 217 3.56 -0.79 14.65
N GLN A 218 3.27 -1.42 15.80
CA GLN A 218 4.05 -2.52 16.32
C GLN A 218 3.34 -3.82 16.01
N ILE A 219 4.06 -4.76 15.45
CA ILE A 219 3.65 -6.17 15.36
C ILE A 219 4.46 -6.98 16.34
N ASN A 220 3.93 -8.12 16.75
CA ASN A 220 4.60 -9.06 17.61
C ASN A 220 4.56 -10.47 17.02
N TRP A 221 5.44 -11.35 17.49
CA TRP A 221 5.40 -12.76 17.18
C TRP A 221 5.96 -13.59 18.32
N VAL A 222 5.50 -14.82 18.37
CA VAL A 222 6.07 -15.89 19.17
C VAL A 222 6.55 -17.01 18.24
N ASN A 223 7.51 -17.80 18.69
CA ASN A 223 7.91 -19.00 17.99
C ASN A 223 6.81 -20.07 18.11
N SER A 224 6.96 -21.20 17.49
CA SER A 224 5.97 -22.29 17.41
C SER A 224 5.13 -22.49 18.68
N THR A 225 3.87 -22.84 18.49
CA THR A 225 2.91 -23.16 19.54
C THR A 225 2.70 -24.69 19.63
N PRO A 226 2.31 -25.23 20.79
CA PRO A 226 2.06 -26.68 20.96
C PRO A 226 0.68 -27.12 20.45
N PHE A 227 -0.11 -26.21 19.85
CA PHE A 227 -1.48 -26.45 19.37
C PHE A 227 -1.66 -25.93 17.94
N GLN A 228 -2.75 -26.36 17.33
CA GLN A 228 -3.07 -25.98 15.96
C GLN A 228 -3.49 -24.51 15.85
N MET A 229 -2.94 -23.82 14.88
CA MET A 229 -3.26 -22.43 14.57
C MET A 229 -4.06 -22.33 13.26
N PRO A 230 -4.82 -21.21 13.05
CA PRO A 230 -5.53 -20.99 11.81
C PRO A 230 -4.59 -21.06 10.59
N SER A 231 -5.05 -21.68 9.51
CA SER A 231 -4.29 -21.80 8.26
C SER A 231 -4.39 -20.58 7.36
N ILE A 232 -5.32 -19.65 7.65
CA ILE A 232 -5.57 -18.44 6.89
C ILE A 232 -5.40 -17.21 7.77
N VAL A 233 -5.30 -16.03 7.14
CA VAL A 233 -5.25 -14.75 7.87
C VAL A 233 -6.62 -14.44 8.47
N ILE A 234 -6.65 -14.10 9.75
CA ILE A 234 -7.85 -13.65 10.43
C ILE A 234 -7.62 -12.22 10.93
N CYS A 235 -8.56 -11.36 10.62
CA CYS A 235 -8.53 -9.94 10.96
C CYS A 235 -9.74 -9.55 11.78
N ASP A 236 -9.49 -8.73 12.81
CA ASP A 236 -10.47 -8.11 13.70
C ASP A 236 -9.96 -6.70 14.04
N GLU A 237 -9.93 -6.27 15.27
CA GLU A 237 -9.21 -5.06 15.72
C GLU A 237 -7.71 -5.12 15.38
N GLY A 238 -7.14 -6.33 15.42
CA GLY A 238 -5.81 -6.67 14.92
C GLY A 238 -5.87 -7.71 13.80
N TYR A 239 -4.78 -8.45 13.62
CA TYR A 239 -4.74 -9.63 12.76
C TYR A 239 -3.89 -10.74 13.36
N LEU A 240 -4.21 -11.96 12.99
CA LEU A 240 -3.43 -13.15 13.27
C LEU A 240 -3.07 -13.79 11.92
N ALA A 241 -1.77 -13.89 11.65
CA ALA A 241 -1.28 -14.55 10.45
C ALA A 241 -1.08 -16.05 10.68
N PRO A 242 -1.19 -16.88 9.63
CA PRO A 242 -0.79 -18.29 9.69
C PRO A 242 0.67 -18.44 10.09
N HIS A 243 1.02 -19.66 10.49
CA HIS A 243 2.42 -20.00 10.81
C HIS A 243 3.35 -19.77 9.61
N MET A 244 4.38 -18.95 9.82
CA MET A 244 5.42 -18.65 8.83
C MET A 244 6.81 -18.70 9.45
N GLN A 245 7.73 -19.43 8.82
CA GLN A 245 9.13 -19.48 9.25
C GLN A 245 9.30 -19.69 10.78
N ASN A 246 8.54 -20.61 11.33
CA ASN A 246 8.47 -20.91 12.78
C ASN A 246 7.99 -19.73 13.64
N LYS A 247 7.18 -18.81 13.09
CA LYS A 247 6.62 -17.67 13.82
C LYS A 247 5.10 -17.59 13.66
N HIS A 248 4.43 -17.24 14.75
CA HIS A 248 3.03 -16.80 14.74
C HIS A 248 3.01 -15.28 14.94
N ILE A 249 2.64 -14.56 13.88
CA ILE A 249 2.70 -13.10 13.81
C ILE A 249 1.32 -12.54 14.06
N PHE A 250 1.25 -11.55 14.94
CA PHE A 250 0.00 -10.87 15.30
C PHE A 250 0.20 -9.37 15.55
N GLY A 251 -0.85 -8.60 15.46
CA GLY A 251 -0.87 -7.15 15.62
C GLY A 251 -1.93 -6.52 14.73
N ALA A 252 -1.85 -5.24 14.52
CA ALA A 252 -0.81 -4.31 14.92
C ALA A 252 -1.43 -3.13 15.65
N THR A 253 -0.63 -2.49 16.49
CA THR A 253 -1.04 -1.21 17.08
C THR A 253 -1.12 -0.10 16.03
N TYR A 254 -1.77 1.00 16.41
CA TYR A 254 -2.04 2.13 15.53
C TYR A 254 -1.86 3.45 16.29
N GLY A 255 -0.65 4.02 16.23
CA GLY A 255 -0.28 5.27 16.89
C GLY A 255 -0.09 6.40 15.87
N MET A 256 -0.98 7.41 15.87
CA MET A 256 -0.89 8.53 14.96
C MET A 256 0.25 9.47 15.36
N ASN A 257 1.10 9.85 14.39
CA ASN A 257 2.21 10.78 14.55
C ASN A 257 3.17 10.43 15.69
N ASP A 258 3.33 9.13 15.99
CA ASP A 258 4.26 8.60 16.96
C ASP A 258 5.51 8.06 16.22
N PHE A 259 6.66 8.69 16.40
CA PHE A 259 7.90 8.38 15.68
C PHE A 259 8.90 7.58 16.52
N ASN A 260 8.51 7.08 17.71
CA ASN A 260 9.39 6.24 18.52
C ASN A 260 9.63 4.88 17.84
N LYS A 261 10.89 4.49 17.72
CA LYS A 261 11.34 3.24 17.08
C LYS A 261 11.33 2.02 18.00
N ASP A 262 11.22 2.24 19.31
CA ASP A 262 11.38 1.17 20.29
C ASP A 262 10.14 0.26 20.33
N ILE A 263 10.38 -1.01 20.58
CA ILE A 263 9.31 -1.96 20.92
C ILE A 263 8.82 -1.64 22.32
N ARG A 264 7.52 -1.40 22.47
CA ARG A 264 6.89 -1.06 23.76
C ARG A 264 6.11 -2.24 24.32
N LEU A 265 6.29 -2.49 25.60
CA LEU A 265 5.50 -3.51 26.31
C LEU A 265 3.98 -3.18 26.30
N SER A 266 3.64 -1.89 26.38
CA SER A 266 2.25 -1.45 26.27
C SER A 266 1.60 -1.83 24.94
N ASP A 267 2.34 -1.73 23.84
CA ASP A 267 1.86 -2.12 22.51
C ASP A 267 1.81 -3.65 22.36
N THR A 268 2.78 -4.37 22.94
CA THR A 268 2.73 -5.84 23.02
C THR A 268 1.49 -6.31 23.76
N LYS A 269 1.14 -5.69 24.89
CA LYS A 269 -0.08 -6.00 25.64
C LYS A 269 -1.35 -5.73 24.83
N LYS A 270 -1.41 -4.62 24.08
CA LYS A 270 -2.53 -4.31 23.16
C LYS A 270 -2.66 -5.37 22.06
N ASN A 271 -1.54 -5.74 21.43
CA ASN A 271 -1.54 -6.77 20.38
C ASN A 271 -1.97 -8.15 20.92
N ILE A 272 -1.56 -8.52 22.15
CA ILE A 272 -2.05 -9.74 22.79
C ILE A 272 -3.57 -9.62 23.05
N ALA A 273 -4.04 -8.50 23.56
CA ALA A 273 -5.47 -8.31 23.83
C ALA A 273 -6.33 -8.43 22.56
N SER A 274 -5.84 -7.91 21.42
CA SER A 274 -6.57 -7.96 20.14
C SER A 274 -6.75 -9.37 19.56
N ILE A 275 -5.95 -10.34 19.97
CA ILE A 275 -6.11 -11.73 19.52
C ILE A 275 -7.04 -12.57 20.41
N LYS A 276 -7.48 -12.03 21.53
CA LYS A 276 -8.37 -12.74 22.48
C LYS A 276 -9.65 -13.22 21.79
N GLY A 277 -10.27 -12.34 21.02
CA GLY A 277 -11.46 -12.65 20.25
C GLY A 277 -11.20 -13.57 19.06
N ILE A 278 -9.98 -13.58 18.51
CA ILE A 278 -9.63 -14.43 17.38
C ILE A 278 -9.33 -15.87 17.83
N HIS A 279 -8.48 -16.06 18.85
CA HIS A 279 -8.02 -17.38 19.26
C HIS A 279 -7.69 -17.42 20.77
N GLN A 280 -8.60 -17.90 21.57
CA GLN A 280 -8.48 -17.86 23.05
C GLN A 280 -7.27 -18.64 23.59
N GLU A 281 -6.97 -19.81 23.03
CA GLU A 281 -5.83 -20.62 23.48
C GLU A 281 -4.49 -19.93 23.18
N PHE A 282 -4.38 -19.31 22.00
CA PHE A 282 -3.20 -18.53 21.63
C PHE A 282 -3.03 -17.28 22.48
N TYR A 283 -4.15 -16.59 22.80
CA TYR A 283 -4.14 -15.49 23.75
C TYR A 283 -3.58 -15.92 25.12
N ASN A 284 -4.10 -17.02 25.71
CA ASN A 284 -3.64 -17.55 26.98
C ASN A 284 -2.16 -17.94 26.93
N TYR A 285 -1.72 -18.54 25.82
CA TYR A 285 -0.31 -18.88 25.57
C TYR A 285 0.57 -17.64 25.58
N CYS A 286 0.17 -16.57 24.88
CA CYS A 286 0.95 -15.33 24.82
C CYS A 286 1.07 -14.62 26.19
N LEU A 287 0.07 -14.75 27.08
CA LEU A 287 0.10 -14.13 28.41
C LEU A 287 1.24 -14.66 29.31
N VAL A 288 1.64 -15.91 29.11
CA VAL A 288 2.67 -16.57 29.94
C VAL A 288 4.05 -16.58 29.29
N GLN A 289 4.18 -16.08 28.07
CA GLN A 289 5.48 -16.00 27.39
C GLN A 289 6.36 -14.91 28.00
N LYS A 290 7.58 -15.26 28.37
CA LYS A 290 8.58 -14.33 28.91
C LYS A 290 9.17 -13.41 27.82
N ILE A 291 9.29 -13.92 26.59
CA ILE A 291 9.89 -13.20 25.46
C ILE A 291 8.92 -13.23 24.29
N ILE A 292 8.45 -12.05 23.90
CA ILE A 292 7.66 -11.84 22.70
C ILE A 292 8.43 -10.85 21.82
N SER A 293 8.88 -11.32 20.68
CA SER A 293 9.58 -10.49 19.71
C SER A 293 8.63 -9.53 19.00
N GLY A 294 9.17 -8.48 18.40
CA GLY A 294 8.35 -7.53 17.68
C GLY A 294 9.14 -6.67 16.69
N ARG A 295 8.41 -5.90 15.91
CA ARG A 295 8.94 -4.91 14.99
C ARG A 295 8.03 -3.68 14.96
N VAL A 296 8.65 -2.53 14.83
CA VAL A 296 7.97 -1.24 14.66
C VAL A 296 8.18 -0.74 13.24
N SER A 297 7.13 -0.23 12.63
CA SER A 297 7.19 0.45 11.33
C SER A 297 6.11 1.52 11.20
N TRP A 298 6.23 2.36 10.18
CA TRP A 298 5.25 3.43 9.91
C TRP A 298 4.51 3.17 8.60
N ARG A 299 3.22 3.45 8.67
CA ARG A 299 2.33 3.49 7.50
C ARG A 299 2.04 4.95 7.19
N ALA A 300 2.14 5.33 5.93
CA ALA A 300 1.74 6.65 5.47
C ALA A 300 0.33 6.61 4.91
N SER A 301 -0.57 7.39 5.45
CA SER A 301 -1.96 7.47 4.97
C SER A 301 -2.33 8.90 4.61
N THR A 302 -3.09 9.06 3.54
CA THR A 302 -3.72 10.32 3.19
C THR A 302 -4.97 10.55 4.05
N LYS A 303 -5.42 11.78 4.17
CA LYS A 303 -6.59 12.15 4.96
C LYS A 303 -7.89 11.43 4.51
N ASP A 304 -8.05 11.21 3.21
CA ASP A 304 -9.22 10.54 2.62
C ASP A 304 -8.99 9.05 2.33
N ARG A 305 -7.88 8.49 2.82
CA ARG A 305 -7.47 7.08 2.65
C ARG A 305 -7.26 6.63 1.20
N LYS A 306 -7.25 7.57 0.24
CA LYS A 306 -6.94 7.30 -1.17
C LYS A 306 -5.46 7.57 -1.39
N PRO A 307 -4.70 6.68 -1.99
CA PRO A 307 -3.28 6.92 -2.23
C PRO A 307 -3.07 8.12 -3.16
N TYR A 308 -1.86 8.67 -3.16
CA TYR A 308 -1.40 9.61 -4.18
C TYR A 308 -0.67 8.83 -5.27
N VAL A 309 -1.22 8.81 -6.49
CA VAL A 309 -0.59 8.17 -7.65
C VAL A 309 -0.78 9.04 -8.88
N GLY A 310 0.33 9.41 -9.52
CA GLY A 310 0.28 10.22 -10.74
C GLY A 310 1.31 11.34 -10.80
N ARG A 311 1.01 12.35 -11.63
CA ARG A 311 1.83 13.55 -11.81
C ARG A 311 1.64 14.56 -10.68
N VAL A 312 2.58 15.47 -10.54
CA VAL A 312 2.59 16.56 -9.55
C VAL A 312 2.51 17.91 -10.26
N PHE A 313 1.83 18.89 -9.69
CA PHE A 313 1.82 20.24 -10.20
C PHE A 313 3.11 21.00 -9.92
N ASN A 314 3.49 21.86 -10.86
CA ASN A 314 4.44 22.93 -10.63
C ASN A 314 3.81 23.95 -9.67
N ASN A 315 4.30 23.99 -8.42
CA ASN A 315 3.74 24.83 -7.37
C ASN A 315 3.79 26.31 -7.70
N GLU A 316 4.86 26.78 -8.35
CA GLU A 316 5.05 28.18 -8.68
C GLU A 316 4.12 28.60 -9.83
N LEU A 317 3.97 27.77 -10.85
CA LEU A 317 3.01 28.04 -11.91
C LEU A 317 1.58 27.97 -11.37
N PHE A 318 1.26 26.97 -10.55
CA PHE A 318 -0.08 26.82 -9.96
C PHE A 318 -0.49 28.05 -9.11
N LYS A 319 0.43 28.62 -8.30
CA LYS A 319 0.18 29.83 -7.51
C LYS A 319 -0.07 31.06 -8.36
N LYS A 320 0.57 31.16 -9.52
CA LYS A 320 0.45 32.31 -10.45
C LYS A 320 -0.81 32.25 -11.31
N MET A 321 -1.36 31.06 -11.55
CA MET A 321 -2.55 30.87 -12.38
C MET A 321 -3.82 31.28 -11.64
N ARG A 322 -4.65 32.09 -12.29
CA ARG A 322 -6.00 32.43 -11.79
C ARG A 322 -6.94 31.23 -12.00
N VAL A 323 -7.87 31.01 -11.08
CA VAL A 323 -8.87 29.91 -11.18
C VAL A 323 -9.60 29.92 -12.53
N ARG A 324 -9.88 31.13 -13.10
CA ARG A 324 -10.50 31.24 -14.42
C ARG A 324 -9.59 30.77 -15.56
N GLU A 325 -8.29 31.00 -15.48
CA GLU A 325 -7.31 30.58 -16.49
C GLU A 325 -7.15 29.07 -16.46
N LEU A 326 -7.07 28.47 -15.27
CA LEU A 326 -7.03 27.01 -15.10
C LEU A 326 -8.30 26.31 -15.63
N ALA A 327 -9.46 27.00 -15.57
CA ALA A 327 -10.71 26.46 -16.11
C ALA A 327 -10.81 26.60 -17.66
N GLN A 328 -10.01 27.46 -18.27
CA GLN A 328 -10.01 27.76 -19.72
C GLN A 328 -8.84 27.10 -20.46
N THR A 329 -7.75 26.75 -19.77
CA THR A 329 -6.57 26.12 -20.40
C THR A 329 -6.73 24.60 -20.46
N ASP A 330 -6.48 24.03 -21.60
CA ASP A 330 -6.39 22.57 -21.78
C ASP A 330 -5.12 21.98 -21.12
N GLN A 331 -4.27 22.81 -20.54
CA GLN A 331 -2.99 22.41 -19.95
C GLN A 331 -2.93 22.78 -18.47
N LEU A 332 -3.06 21.77 -17.62
CA LEU A 332 -2.77 21.91 -16.20
C LEU A 332 -1.24 22.00 -15.98
N PRO A 333 -0.77 22.71 -14.93
CA PRO A 333 0.65 23.01 -14.73
C PRO A 333 1.41 21.80 -14.17
N TRP A 334 1.42 20.68 -14.89
CA TRP A 334 2.15 19.50 -14.51
C TRP A 334 3.67 19.70 -14.57
N LEU A 335 4.38 19.15 -13.61
CA LEU A 335 5.82 18.93 -13.75
C LEU A 335 6.04 17.76 -14.73
N ASP A 336 6.82 18.02 -15.77
CA ASP A 336 7.12 16.98 -16.75
C ASP A 336 7.97 15.89 -16.13
N ASN A 337 7.56 14.65 -16.34
CA ASN A 337 8.29 13.46 -15.95
C ASN A 337 8.61 13.33 -14.45
N LEU A 338 7.85 14.02 -13.59
CA LEU A 338 7.85 13.83 -12.15
C LEU A 338 6.55 13.16 -11.69
N TYR A 339 6.71 12.06 -10.97
CA TYR A 339 5.60 11.24 -10.52
C TYR A 339 5.69 10.94 -9.03
N VAL A 340 4.55 10.63 -8.43
CA VAL A 340 4.47 10.17 -7.03
C VAL A 340 3.62 8.90 -6.95
N ALA A 341 3.99 8.00 -6.04
CA ALA A 341 3.16 6.89 -5.60
C ALA A 341 3.35 6.67 -4.10
N SER A 342 2.37 7.07 -3.29
CA SER A 342 2.48 7.06 -1.83
C SER A 342 1.13 7.14 -1.13
N GLY A 343 1.15 7.05 0.21
CA GLY A 343 -0.05 7.28 1.03
C GLY A 343 -1.00 6.08 1.08
N PHE A 344 -0.49 4.86 0.93
CA PHE A 344 -1.29 3.62 0.86
C PHE A 344 -1.85 3.13 2.20
N GLY A 345 -1.45 3.74 3.31
CA GLY A 345 -1.90 3.37 4.65
C GLY A 345 -1.54 1.92 5.01
N SER A 346 -2.47 1.23 5.64
CA SER A 346 -2.32 -0.18 6.04
C SER A 346 -2.51 -1.17 4.90
N ARG A 347 -2.85 -0.71 3.68
CA ARG A 347 -3.20 -1.54 2.53
C ARG A 347 -2.14 -1.47 1.41
N GLY A 348 -0.91 -1.14 1.76
CA GLY A 348 0.18 -0.98 0.79
C GLY A 348 0.34 -2.17 -0.14
N PHE A 349 0.32 -3.38 0.40
CA PHE A 349 0.45 -4.61 -0.40
C PHE A 349 -0.78 -4.96 -1.23
N THR A 350 -1.97 -4.44 -0.90
CA THR A 350 -3.17 -4.59 -1.72
C THR A 350 -3.22 -3.55 -2.84
N PHE A 351 -2.84 -2.29 -2.55
CA PHE A 351 -2.98 -1.19 -3.50
C PHE A 351 -1.76 -0.96 -4.39
N ALA A 352 -0.54 -1.03 -3.82
CA ALA A 352 0.65 -0.57 -4.52
C ALA A 352 0.91 -1.31 -5.84
N PRO A 353 0.77 -2.65 -5.96
CA PRO A 353 0.99 -3.32 -7.23
C PRO A 353 0.10 -2.80 -8.35
N TYR A 354 -1.22 -2.69 -8.09
CA TYR A 354 -2.15 -2.16 -9.09
C TYR A 354 -1.88 -0.68 -9.41
N CYS A 355 -1.66 0.15 -8.39
CA CYS A 355 -1.39 1.56 -8.56
C CYS A 355 -0.12 1.83 -9.36
N THR A 356 0.93 1.05 -9.12
CA THR A 356 2.21 1.20 -9.84
C THR A 356 2.15 0.62 -11.26
N PHE A 357 1.33 -0.42 -11.50
CA PHE A 357 1.00 -0.85 -12.85
C PHE A 357 0.34 0.28 -13.65
N VAL A 358 -0.67 0.93 -13.09
CA VAL A 358 -1.35 2.07 -13.72
C VAL A 358 -0.39 3.25 -13.91
N LEU A 359 0.49 3.51 -12.93
CA LEU A 359 1.52 4.55 -13.06
C LEU A 359 2.54 4.23 -14.16
N ALA A 360 2.96 2.99 -14.29
CA ALA A 360 3.84 2.55 -15.38
C ALA A 360 3.17 2.74 -16.75
N ASN A 361 1.86 2.47 -16.87
CA ASN A 361 1.10 2.75 -18.09
C ASN A 361 1.02 4.26 -18.39
N LEU A 362 0.90 5.11 -17.37
CA LEU A 362 0.99 6.57 -17.53
C LEU A 362 2.37 6.99 -18.08
N ILE A 363 3.45 6.48 -17.50
CA ILE A 363 4.84 6.76 -17.90
C ILE A 363 5.10 6.29 -19.33
N ASN A 364 4.57 5.12 -19.68
CA ASN A 364 4.66 4.55 -21.04
C ASN A 364 3.71 5.20 -22.06
N LYS A 365 2.85 6.14 -21.63
CA LYS A 365 1.80 6.77 -22.47
C LYS A 365 0.83 5.74 -23.07
N ASN A 366 0.54 4.67 -22.35
CA ASN A 366 -0.32 3.55 -22.76
C ASN A 366 -1.49 3.35 -21.79
N LEU A 367 -2.28 4.41 -21.58
CA LEU A 367 -3.39 4.40 -20.63
C LEU A 367 -4.68 3.84 -21.23
N SER A 368 -5.23 2.81 -20.65
CA SER A 368 -6.60 2.38 -20.88
C SER A 368 -7.61 3.36 -20.27
N LYS A 369 -8.89 3.20 -20.62
CA LYS A 369 -9.98 3.96 -19.96
C LYS A 369 -9.99 3.72 -18.46
N GLU A 370 -9.80 2.49 -18.04
CA GLU A 370 -9.79 2.09 -16.64
C GLU A 370 -8.60 2.66 -15.87
N ASP A 371 -7.42 2.73 -16.51
CA ASP A 371 -6.25 3.39 -15.91
C ASP A 371 -6.52 4.87 -15.65
N LYS A 372 -7.15 5.55 -16.60
CA LYS A 372 -7.53 6.96 -16.46
C LYS A 372 -8.50 7.18 -15.28
N GLU A 373 -9.50 6.31 -15.12
CA GLU A 373 -10.42 6.36 -13.98
C GLU A 373 -9.69 6.16 -12.64
N SER A 374 -8.75 5.21 -12.59
CA SER A 374 -7.94 4.93 -11.39
C SER A 374 -6.99 6.06 -11.05
N LEU A 375 -6.35 6.69 -12.04
CA LEU A 375 -5.52 7.88 -11.84
C LEU A 375 -6.34 9.09 -11.40
N ASN A 376 -7.56 9.27 -11.91
CA ASN A 376 -8.47 10.30 -11.43
C ASN A 376 -8.80 10.11 -9.94
N TYR A 377 -9.10 8.86 -9.55
CA TYR A 377 -9.44 8.52 -8.18
C TYR A 377 -8.28 8.78 -7.21
N THR A 378 -7.05 8.50 -7.64
CA THR A 378 -5.82 8.59 -6.83
C THR A 378 -5.00 9.85 -7.07
N ASN A 379 -5.48 10.77 -7.89
CA ASN A 379 -4.76 11.97 -8.31
C ASN A 379 -4.13 12.71 -7.12
N PRO A 380 -2.82 12.96 -7.13
CA PRO A 380 -2.14 13.69 -6.05
C PRO A 380 -2.73 15.09 -5.82
N GLU A 381 -3.15 15.76 -6.88
CA GLU A 381 -3.66 17.13 -6.85
C GLU A 381 -5.18 17.24 -6.62
N ARG A 382 -5.86 16.13 -6.32
CA ARG A 382 -7.34 16.08 -6.17
C ARG A 382 -7.91 17.10 -5.18
N TYR A 383 -7.18 17.44 -4.11
CA TYR A 383 -7.64 18.45 -3.15
C TYR A 383 -7.59 19.87 -3.71
N ARG A 384 -6.55 20.17 -4.50
CA ARG A 384 -6.42 21.45 -5.20
C ARG A 384 -7.47 21.58 -6.30
N LEU A 385 -7.62 20.54 -7.12
CA LEU A 385 -8.62 20.47 -8.17
C LEU A 385 -10.05 20.62 -7.61
N LYS A 386 -10.35 19.98 -6.47
CA LYS A 386 -11.67 20.13 -5.81
C LYS A 386 -11.94 21.54 -5.32
N LYS A 387 -10.94 22.22 -4.74
CA LYS A 387 -11.08 23.62 -4.27
C LYS A 387 -11.35 24.60 -5.41
N MET A 388 -10.93 24.27 -6.62
CA MET A 388 -11.11 25.10 -7.80
C MET A 388 -12.52 25.00 -8.42
N SER A 389 -13.45 24.26 -7.82
CA SER A 389 -14.82 24.00 -8.31
C SER A 389 -14.89 23.41 -9.72
N LEU A 390 -13.84 22.74 -10.16
CA LEU A 390 -13.68 22.27 -11.52
C LEU A 390 -14.35 20.92 -11.74
N LYS A 391 -15.68 20.86 -11.81
CA LYS A 391 -16.39 19.75 -12.47
C LYS A 391 -15.88 19.51 -13.91
N LYS A 392 -15.32 20.55 -14.56
CA LYS A 392 -14.70 20.49 -15.90
C LYS A 392 -13.24 20.01 -15.90
N ALA A 393 -12.45 20.21 -14.85
CA ALA A 393 -11.04 19.81 -14.84
C ALA A 393 -10.84 18.30 -14.88
N ALA A 394 -11.76 17.50 -14.33
CA ALA A 394 -11.70 16.04 -14.43
C ALA A 394 -11.74 15.55 -15.89
N SER A 395 -12.40 16.26 -16.79
CA SER A 395 -12.44 15.91 -18.22
C SER A 395 -11.16 16.32 -18.98
N HIS A 396 -10.34 17.22 -18.42
CA HIS A 396 -9.13 17.75 -19.05
C HIS A 396 -7.84 17.07 -18.60
N ILE A 397 -7.88 16.33 -17.48
CA ILE A 397 -6.70 15.65 -16.90
C ILE A 397 -6.11 14.59 -17.88
N PHE A 398 -6.91 14.11 -18.83
CA PHE A 398 -6.53 13.01 -19.74
C PHE A 398 -6.79 13.29 -21.23
N LYS A 399 -6.91 14.56 -21.63
CA LYS A 399 -6.76 14.90 -23.04
C LYS A 399 -5.28 15.00 -23.41
N VAL A 400 -4.57 13.86 -23.33
CA VAL A 400 -3.25 13.68 -23.95
C VAL A 400 -3.19 12.25 -24.49
#